data_77b32f3ba4df8d27daa8b3d135fb3bfb
#
_entry.id   77b32f3ba4df8d27daa8b3d135fb3bfb
#
_cell.length_a   1.000
_cell.length_b   1.000
_cell.length_c   1.000
_cell.angle_alpha   90.00
_cell.angle_beta   90.00
_cell.angle_gamma   90.00
#
_symmetry.space_group_name_H-M   'P 1'
#
loop_
_entity.id
_entity.type
_entity.pdbx_description
1 polymer ?
#
loop_
_entity_poly.entity_id
_entity_poly.type
_entity_poly.pdbx_seq_one_letter_code
_entity_poly.pdbx_strand_id
1 'polypeptide(L)'
;MKTIIMAGGKGTRISELFPDIPKPLIPIDGVPVLEREIISLREQGFDDLIITISHMGEKIRQYFGDGSKWNVHIEYYDETIPLGNAGALFKLRDKLGNEDFLLLNADAIFEVDFNRMINFHREKKALVTLFTHPNSHPYDSGLIIADNNLSVEHWLTKEDARPQWYKNRVNAGLHVINPKVLDMVGIDTDVIGKEIDGKLVKVDLDRQILKPLCGRGVMYCYDSPEYVKDMGTPERYSMVEKDFKKGIVNFKNLSNKQRAV
;
A
#
# COMPACT_ATOMS: atom_id res chain seq x y z
N MET A 1 -0.84 -13.07 -10.45
CA MET A 1 -0.95 -11.58 -10.32
C MET A 1 0.24 -11.11 -9.51
N LYS A 2 0.98 -10.13 -10.01
CA LYS A 2 2.12 -9.54 -9.27
C LYS A 2 1.62 -8.71 -8.10
N THR A 3 2.43 -8.66 -7.04
CA THR A 3 2.19 -7.78 -5.90
C THR A 3 3.38 -6.85 -5.72
N ILE A 4 3.15 -5.54 -5.67
CA ILE A 4 4.17 -4.55 -5.35
C ILE A 4 3.98 -4.10 -3.91
N ILE A 5 5.05 -4.15 -3.13
CA ILE A 5 5.09 -3.71 -1.76
C ILE A 5 6.03 -2.51 -1.65
N MET A 6 5.49 -1.36 -1.30
CA MET A 6 6.25 -0.12 -1.20
C MET A 6 6.92 0.00 0.17
N ALA A 7 8.21 -0.31 0.24
CA ALA A 7 9.01 -0.33 1.45
C ALA A 7 10.12 0.76 1.50
N GLY A 8 10.14 1.70 0.54
CA GLY A 8 11.17 2.74 0.42
C GLY A 8 11.03 3.94 1.38
N GLY A 9 10.04 3.96 2.24
CA GLY A 9 9.78 5.08 3.15
C GLY A 9 10.81 5.21 4.30
N LYS A 10 11.24 6.44 4.61
CA LYS A 10 12.21 6.71 5.69
C LYS A 10 11.68 6.44 7.10
N GLY A 11 10.36 6.38 7.31
CA GLY A 11 9.74 6.06 8.61
C GLY A 11 10.07 7.03 9.75
N THR A 12 10.37 8.29 9.47
CA THR A 12 10.96 9.26 10.41
C THR A 12 10.18 9.46 11.72
N ARG A 13 8.86 9.30 11.72
CA ARG A 13 8.02 9.49 12.90
C ARG A 13 8.07 8.32 13.88
N ILE A 14 8.24 7.08 13.39
CA ILE A 14 8.33 5.87 14.21
C ILE A 14 9.77 5.53 14.56
N SER A 15 10.76 6.13 13.89
CA SER A 15 12.19 5.87 14.14
C SER A 15 12.65 6.28 15.54
N GLU A 16 11.92 7.13 16.25
CA GLU A 16 12.20 7.44 17.65
C GLU A 16 12.14 6.19 18.55
N LEU A 17 11.20 5.27 18.28
CA LEU A 17 11.09 4.00 19.00
C LEU A 17 12.01 2.91 18.44
N PHE A 18 12.31 2.96 17.16
CA PHE A 18 13.05 1.93 16.43
C PHE A 18 14.13 2.55 15.51
N PRO A 19 15.19 3.18 16.07
CA PRO A 19 16.15 3.95 15.27
C PRO A 19 16.93 3.09 14.26
N ASP A 20 17.16 1.82 14.59
CA ASP A 20 17.97 0.90 13.80
C ASP A 20 17.17 -0.14 13.02
N ILE A 21 15.85 -0.06 13.03
CA ILE A 21 14.96 -1.01 12.38
C ILE A 21 14.18 -0.30 11.27
N PRO A 22 14.29 -0.73 10.00
CA PRO A 22 13.44 -0.18 8.95
C PRO A 22 11.97 -0.51 9.24
N LYS A 23 11.08 0.43 8.96
CA LYS A 23 9.67 0.34 9.32
C LYS A 23 8.99 -0.99 8.97
N PRO A 24 9.25 -1.60 7.79
CA PRO A 24 8.68 -2.92 7.46
C PRO A 24 9.14 -4.07 8.36
N LEU A 25 10.28 -3.92 9.05
CA LEU A 25 10.82 -4.92 9.98
C LEU A 25 10.45 -4.65 11.43
N ILE A 26 9.69 -3.60 11.75
CA ILE A 26 9.20 -3.36 13.12
C ILE A 26 8.30 -4.54 13.53
N PRO A 27 8.61 -5.19 14.66
CA PRO A 27 7.84 -6.37 15.07
C PRO A 27 6.53 -5.97 15.76
N ILE A 28 5.49 -6.74 15.49
CA ILE A 28 4.27 -6.81 16.31
C ILE A 28 4.19 -8.22 16.86
N ASP A 29 4.14 -8.34 18.19
CA ASP A 29 4.19 -9.64 18.87
C ASP A 29 5.34 -10.55 18.35
N GLY A 30 6.52 -9.95 18.23
CA GLY A 30 7.77 -10.63 17.84
C GLY A 30 7.93 -10.95 16.36
N VAL A 31 6.94 -10.65 15.50
CA VAL A 31 7.02 -10.91 14.04
C VAL A 31 6.97 -9.60 13.27
N PRO A 32 7.92 -9.36 12.33
CA PRO A 32 7.93 -8.16 11.48
C PRO A 32 6.61 -7.97 10.71
N VAL A 33 6.20 -6.72 10.56
CA VAL A 33 4.97 -6.38 9.84
C VAL A 33 4.98 -6.93 8.41
N LEU A 34 6.04 -6.66 7.67
CA LEU A 34 6.16 -7.13 6.28
C LEU A 34 6.16 -8.67 6.18
N GLU A 35 6.69 -9.38 7.19
CA GLU A 35 6.61 -10.84 7.21
C GLU A 35 5.16 -11.32 7.31
N ARG A 36 4.34 -10.66 8.15
CA ARG A 36 2.91 -10.97 8.26
C ARG A 36 2.17 -10.73 6.95
N GLU A 37 2.49 -9.63 6.27
CA GLU A 37 1.92 -9.32 4.95
C GLU A 37 2.30 -10.37 3.91
N ILE A 38 3.58 -10.74 3.83
CA ILE A 38 4.07 -11.77 2.89
C ILE A 38 3.37 -13.11 3.15
N ILE A 39 3.22 -13.51 4.42
CA ILE A 39 2.54 -14.75 4.77
C ILE A 39 1.05 -14.68 4.37
N SER A 40 0.36 -13.57 4.66
CA SER A 40 -1.03 -13.37 4.28
C SER A 40 -1.24 -13.40 2.76
N LEU A 41 -0.36 -12.76 2.00
CA LEU A 41 -0.36 -12.79 0.55
C LEU A 41 -0.18 -14.21 0.01
N ARG A 42 0.84 -14.91 0.47
CA ARG A 42 1.11 -16.30 0.07
C ARG A 42 -0.08 -17.24 0.36
N GLU A 43 -0.70 -17.12 1.53
CA GLU A 43 -1.85 -17.97 1.91
C GLU A 43 -3.05 -17.77 1.00
N GLN A 44 -3.13 -16.61 0.35
CA GLN A 44 -4.17 -16.27 -0.60
C GLN A 44 -3.75 -16.46 -2.07
N GLY A 45 -2.55 -17.01 -2.32
CA GLY A 45 -2.06 -17.34 -3.67
C GLY A 45 -1.29 -16.22 -4.38
N PHE A 46 -0.81 -15.21 -3.63
CA PHE A 46 0.03 -14.13 -4.15
C PHE A 46 1.49 -14.38 -3.75
N ASP A 47 2.24 -15.02 -4.61
CA ASP A 47 3.60 -15.49 -4.34
C ASP A 47 4.69 -14.82 -5.21
N ASP A 48 4.30 -13.94 -6.15
CA ASP A 48 5.21 -13.17 -7.01
C ASP A 48 5.24 -11.70 -6.56
N LEU A 49 6.26 -11.34 -5.78
CA LEU A 49 6.37 -10.09 -5.06
C LEU A 49 7.51 -9.22 -5.60
N ILE A 50 7.26 -7.92 -5.78
CA ILE A 50 8.30 -6.91 -5.99
C ILE A 50 8.29 -5.97 -4.79
N ILE A 51 9.41 -5.89 -4.08
CA ILE A 51 9.55 -4.98 -2.93
C ILE A 51 10.41 -3.79 -3.35
N THR A 52 9.84 -2.58 -3.31
CA THR A 52 10.65 -1.37 -3.52
C THR A 52 11.34 -1.00 -2.22
N ILE A 53 12.66 -0.84 -2.26
CA ILE A 53 13.47 -0.53 -1.08
C ILE A 53 14.35 0.70 -1.34
N SER A 54 14.67 1.42 -0.26
CA SER A 54 15.63 2.53 -0.31
C SER A 54 16.41 2.62 1.02
N HIS A 55 16.10 3.58 1.88
CA HIS A 55 16.78 3.73 3.18
C HIS A 55 16.68 2.44 4.02
N MET A 56 17.82 1.93 4.48
CA MET A 56 17.94 0.64 5.22
C MET A 56 17.40 -0.57 4.45
N GLY A 57 17.23 -0.49 3.13
CA GLY A 57 16.69 -1.56 2.30
C GLY A 57 17.50 -2.84 2.36
N GLU A 58 18.82 -2.73 2.58
CA GLU A 58 19.70 -3.89 2.72
C GLU A 58 19.31 -4.79 3.92
N LYS A 59 18.81 -4.20 5.04
CA LYS A 59 18.30 -4.99 6.17
C LYS A 59 17.04 -5.77 5.79
N ILE A 60 16.18 -5.21 4.95
CA ILE A 60 14.99 -5.90 4.42
C ILE A 60 15.43 -7.05 3.53
N ARG A 61 16.36 -6.81 2.61
CA ARG A 61 16.92 -7.82 1.71
C ARG A 61 17.59 -8.96 2.49
N GLN A 62 18.40 -8.64 3.51
CA GLN A 62 19.05 -9.65 4.35
C GLN A 62 18.03 -10.51 5.13
N TYR A 63 16.93 -9.92 5.56
CA TYR A 63 15.90 -10.63 6.31
C TYR A 63 15.12 -11.61 5.43
N PHE A 64 14.66 -11.15 4.26
CA PHE A 64 13.77 -11.94 3.40
C PHE A 64 14.47 -12.73 2.30
N GLY A 65 15.71 -12.36 1.91
CA GLY A 65 16.43 -13.02 0.81
C GLY A 65 15.61 -12.97 -0.49
N ASP A 66 15.55 -14.11 -1.17
CA ASP A 66 14.75 -14.31 -2.38
C ASP A 66 13.28 -14.69 -2.09
N GLY A 67 12.90 -14.79 -0.82
CA GLY A 67 11.56 -15.18 -0.38
C GLY A 67 11.33 -16.69 -0.25
N SER A 68 12.28 -17.53 -0.64
CA SER A 68 12.13 -18.99 -0.64
C SER A 68 11.74 -19.56 0.74
N LYS A 69 12.26 -18.97 1.82
CA LYS A 69 11.91 -19.34 3.21
C LYS A 69 10.41 -19.23 3.49
N TRP A 70 9.71 -18.31 2.82
CA TRP A 70 8.28 -18.09 2.98
C TRP A 70 7.43 -18.68 1.85
N ASN A 71 8.05 -19.46 0.94
CA ASN A 71 7.43 -20.00 -0.27
C ASN A 71 6.83 -18.92 -1.17
N VAL A 72 7.55 -17.81 -1.36
CA VAL A 72 7.26 -16.75 -2.32
C VAL A 72 8.51 -16.44 -3.13
N HIS A 73 8.35 -15.78 -4.25
CA HIS A 73 9.44 -15.20 -5.04
C HIS A 73 9.48 -13.71 -4.77
N ILE A 74 10.62 -13.19 -4.31
CA ILE A 74 10.82 -11.76 -4.03
C ILE A 74 11.87 -11.20 -4.99
N GLU A 75 11.45 -10.21 -5.77
CA GLU A 75 12.35 -9.34 -6.52
C GLU A 75 12.43 -7.98 -5.81
N TYR A 76 13.60 -7.37 -5.78
CA TYR A 76 13.80 -6.06 -5.18
C TYR A 76 14.02 -5.00 -6.24
N TYR A 77 13.40 -3.84 -6.03
CA TYR A 77 13.69 -2.63 -6.77
C TYR A 77 14.36 -1.61 -5.83
N ASP A 78 15.64 -1.33 -6.08
CA ASP A 78 16.42 -0.38 -5.28
C ASP A 78 16.20 1.05 -5.78
N GLU A 79 15.54 1.88 -4.97
CA GLU A 79 15.45 3.32 -5.21
C GLU A 79 16.74 4.01 -4.77
N THR A 80 17.69 4.17 -5.68
CA THR A 80 18.97 4.86 -5.43
C THR A 80 18.81 6.37 -5.25
N ILE A 81 17.73 6.92 -5.79
CA ILE A 81 17.30 8.32 -5.64
C ILE A 81 15.83 8.33 -5.23
N PRO A 82 15.37 9.30 -4.42
CA PRO A 82 13.97 9.36 -4.00
C PRO A 82 13.04 9.65 -5.18
N LEU A 83 12.24 8.67 -5.58
CA LEU A 83 11.29 8.78 -6.70
C LEU A 83 9.87 9.24 -6.27
N GLY A 84 9.63 9.42 -4.97
CA GLY A 84 8.30 9.59 -4.40
C GLY A 84 7.66 8.23 -4.10
N ASN A 85 6.39 8.24 -3.70
CA ASN A 85 5.69 6.99 -3.34
C ASN A 85 5.12 6.24 -4.57
N ALA A 86 5.33 6.73 -5.80
CA ALA A 86 4.85 6.07 -7.01
C ALA A 86 5.84 6.08 -8.18
N GLY A 87 6.97 6.78 -8.08
CA GLY A 87 7.91 6.85 -9.21
C GLY A 87 8.51 5.50 -9.59
N ALA A 88 8.67 4.59 -8.63
CA ALA A 88 9.11 3.23 -8.88
C ALA A 88 8.16 2.45 -9.81
N LEU A 89 6.85 2.73 -9.80
CA LEU A 89 5.87 2.06 -10.67
C LEU A 89 6.17 2.32 -12.15
N PHE A 90 6.59 3.54 -12.50
CA PHE A 90 6.99 3.88 -13.86
C PHE A 90 8.29 3.17 -14.28
N LYS A 91 9.24 3.02 -13.36
CA LYS A 91 10.49 2.27 -13.62
C LYS A 91 10.25 0.75 -13.73
N LEU A 92 9.18 0.26 -13.13
CA LEU A 92 8.75 -1.13 -13.18
C LEU A 92 7.72 -1.40 -14.30
N ARG A 93 7.33 -0.39 -15.10
CA ARG A 93 6.24 -0.48 -16.08
C ARG A 93 6.35 -1.71 -16.98
N ASP A 94 7.53 -2.01 -17.50
CA ASP A 94 7.75 -3.17 -18.38
C ASP A 94 7.58 -4.51 -17.64
N LYS A 95 7.98 -4.57 -16.37
CA LYS A 95 7.81 -5.77 -15.53
C LYS A 95 6.35 -6.02 -15.13
N LEU A 96 5.55 -4.97 -15.06
CA LEU A 96 4.12 -5.07 -14.74
C LEU A 96 3.31 -5.62 -15.92
N GLY A 97 3.78 -5.44 -17.14
CA GLY A 97 3.04 -5.87 -18.33
C GLY A 97 1.70 -5.14 -18.47
N ASN A 98 0.64 -5.89 -18.80
CA ASN A 98 -0.71 -5.35 -19.00
C ASN A 98 -1.75 -5.90 -18.02
N GLU A 99 -1.32 -6.74 -17.07
CA GLU A 99 -2.23 -7.35 -16.10
C GLU A 99 -2.33 -6.52 -14.83
N ASP A 100 -3.48 -6.60 -14.17
CA ASP A 100 -3.70 -5.98 -12.88
C ASP A 100 -2.66 -6.47 -11.85
N PHE A 101 -2.26 -5.60 -10.96
CA PHE A 101 -1.37 -5.91 -9.85
C PHE A 101 -1.93 -5.38 -8.52
N LEU A 102 -1.53 -6.02 -7.42
CA LEU A 102 -1.74 -5.48 -6.07
C LEU A 102 -0.64 -4.49 -5.73
N LEU A 103 -1.01 -3.39 -5.07
CA LEU A 103 -0.08 -2.41 -4.54
C LEU A 103 -0.37 -2.19 -3.06
N LEU A 104 0.63 -2.43 -2.20
CA LEU A 104 0.54 -2.30 -0.75
C LEU A 104 1.63 -1.38 -0.21
N ASN A 105 1.31 -0.68 0.88
CA ASN A 105 2.30 0.01 1.70
C ASN A 105 2.86 -0.95 2.76
N ALA A 106 4.16 -1.14 2.81
CA ALA A 106 4.86 -2.05 3.73
C ALA A 106 4.82 -1.63 5.22
N ASP A 107 4.01 -0.66 5.57
CA ASP A 107 3.94 -0.06 6.91
C ASP A 107 2.55 -0.18 7.55
N ALA A 108 1.69 -0.95 6.94
CA ALA A 108 0.34 -1.20 7.42
C ALA A 108 0.11 -2.71 7.64
N ILE A 109 -0.83 -3.02 8.49
CA ILE A 109 -1.31 -4.39 8.69
C ILE A 109 -2.64 -4.51 7.96
N PHE A 110 -2.72 -5.53 7.11
CA PHE A 110 -3.89 -5.87 6.34
C PHE A 110 -4.40 -7.28 6.72
N GLU A 111 -5.54 -7.36 7.39
CA GLU A 111 -6.27 -8.62 7.56
C GLU A 111 -7.46 -8.59 6.59
N VAL A 112 -7.14 -8.73 5.29
CA VAL A 112 -8.03 -8.50 4.15
C VAL A 112 -8.11 -9.74 3.28
N ASP A 113 -9.30 -10.05 2.77
CA ASP A 113 -9.50 -11.02 1.68
C ASP A 113 -9.19 -10.33 0.34
N PHE A 114 -7.92 -10.48 -0.11
CA PHE A 114 -7.47 -9.90 -1.38
C PHE A 114 -8.23 -10.46 -2.57
N ASN A 115 -8.59 -11.74 -2.54
CA ASN A 115 -9.33 -12.38 -3.64
C ASN A 115 -10.72 -11.77 -3.80
N ARG A 116 -11.40 -11.45 -2.69
CA ARG A 116 -12.69 -10.77 -2.71
C ARG A 116 -12.57 -9.35 -3.29
N MET A 117 -11.54 -8.61 -2.92
CA MET A 117 -11.26 -7.28 -3.48
C MET A 117 -10.97 -7.34 -5.00
N ILE A 118 -10.20 -8.33 -5.44
CA ILE A 118 -9.89 -8.54 -6.86
C ILE A 118 -11.12 -8.94 -7.65
N ASN A 119 -12.00 -9.79 -7.09
CA ASN A 119 -13.26 -10.14 -7.73
C ASN A 119 -14.15 -8.90 -7.92
N PHE A 120 -14.24 -8.04 -6.89
CA PHE A 120 -14.93 -6.75 -7.00
C PHE A 120 -14.32 -5.87 -8.11
N HIS A 121 -12.98 -5.78 -8.18
CA HIS A 121 -12.27 -5.05 -9.23
C HIS A 121 -12.67 -5.52 -10.62
N ARG A 122 -12.71 -6.85 -10.83
CA ARG A 122 -13.10 -7.47 -12.10
C ARG A 122 -14.57 -7.25 -12.43
N GLU A 123 -15.47 -7.39 -11.45
CA GLU A 123 -16.90 -7.14 -11.62
C GLU A 123 -17.19 -5.70 -12.05
N LYS A 124 -16.48 -4.72 -11.46
CA LYS A 124 -16.58 -3.31 -11.83
C LYS A 124 -15.87 -2.98 -13.14
N LYS A 125 -15.09 -3.90 -13.71
CA LYS A 125 -14.19 -3.64 -14.87
C LYS A 125 -13.31 -2.43 -14.61
N ALA A 126 -12.87 -2.29 -13.38
CA ALA A 126 -12.10 -1.16 -12.88
C ALA A 126 -10.68 -1.15 -13.48
N LEU A 127 -10.08 0.03 -13.59
CA LEU A 127 -8.65 0.16 -13.78
C LEU A 127 -7.93 0.41 -12.43
N VAL A 128 -8.67 0.94 -11.45
CA VAL A 128 -8.20 1.08 -10.07
C VAL A 128 -9.31 0.71 -9.11
N THR A 129 -8.97 -0.09 -8.10
CA THR A 129 -9.82 -0.29 -6.92
C THR A 129 -9.03 0.15 -5.69
N LEU A 130 -9.61 1.07 -4.93
CA LEU A 130 -9.08 1.54 -3.65
C LEU A 130 -9.70 0.71 -2.54
N PHE A 131 -8.89 0.16 -1.63
CA PHE A 131 -9.43 -0.27 -0.35
C PHE A 131 -9.77 0.96 0.47
N THR A 132 -11.01 1.07 0.88
CA THR A 132 -11.51 2.23 1.63
C THR A 132 -12.15 1.81 2.93
N HIS A 133 -11.90 2.59 3.98
CA HIS A 133 -12.42 2.35 5.31
C HIS A 133 -12.73 3.67 6.04
N PRO A 134 -13.55 3.64 7.11
CA PRO A 134 -13.73 4.82 7.95
C PRO A 134 -12.46 5.13 8.75
N ASN A 135 -12.15 6.43 8.89
CA ASN A 135 -11.01 6.91 9.65
C ASN A 135 -11.49 7.62 10.93
N SER A 136 -10.76 7.43 12.05
CA SER A 136 -11.00 8.17 13.30
C SER A 136 -10.68 9.66 13.19
N HIS A 137 -9.91 10.06 12.15
CA HIS A 137 -9.47 11.44 11.90
C HIS A 137 -9.86 11.90 10.48
N PRO A 138 -11.16 11.90 10.12
CA PRO A 138 -11.58 12.20 8.74
C PRO A 138 -11.21 13.62 8.29
N TYR A 139 -11.04 14.55 9.23
CA TYR A 139 -10.72 15.94 8.92
C TYR A 139 -9.30 16.15 8.39
N ASP A 140 -8.37 15.28 8.77
CA ASP A 140 -6.95 15.38 8.40
C ASP A 140 -6.57 14.47 7.22
N SER A 141 -7.50 13.66 6.76
CA SER A 141 -7.27 12.65 5.72
C SER A 141 -7.86 13.08 4.39
N GLY A 142 -7.32 12.53 3.30
CA GLY A 142 -7.94 12.61 2.00
C GLY A 142 -9.28 11.87 2.01
N LEU A 143 -10.37 12.61 1.79
CA LEU A 143 -11.72 12.07 1.78
C LEU A 143 -12.10 11.63 0.36
N ILE A 144 -12.59 10.40 0.23
CA ILE A 144 -13.04 9.85 -1.04
C ILE A 144 -14.56 9.99 -1.15
N ILE A 145 -15.02 10.72 -2.14
CA ILE A 145 -16.43 10.82 -2.51
C ILE A 145 -16.69 9.88 -3.68
N ALA A 146 -17.64 8.99 -3.52
CA ALA A 146 -18.05 8.06 -4.57
C ALA A 146 -19.57 8.06 -4.72
N ASP A 147 -20.04 7.73 -5.91
CA ASP A 147 -21.45 7.54 -6.24
C ASP A 147 -22.05 6.27 -5.60
N ASN A 148 -23.32 6.00 -5.91
CA ASN A 148 -24.02 4.82 -5.40
C ASN A 148 -23.47 3.49 -5.97
N ASN A 149 -22.74 3.53 -7.08
CA ASN A 149 -22.07 2.38 -7.67
C ASN A 149 -20.63 2.19 -7.15
N LEU A 150 -20.23 3.03 -6.19
CA LEU A 150 -18.88 3.09 -5.62
C LEU A 150 -17.81 3.62 -6.58
N SER A 151 -18.19 4.25 -7.70
CA SER A 151 -17.27 4.95 -8.58
C SER A 151 -16.78 6.23 -7.91
N VAL A 152 -15.47 6.46 -7.91
CA VAL A 152 -14.86 7.62 -7.26
C VAL A 152 -15.11 8.88 -8.09
N GLU A 153 -15.80 9.84 -7.51
CA GLU A 153 -16.11 11.13 -8.15
C GLU A 153 -15.11 12.21 -7.75
N HIS A 154 -14.77 12.29 -6.46
CA HIS A 154 -13.84 13.30 -5.94
C HIS A 154 -12.89 12.73 -4.90
N TRP A 155 -11.70 13.29 -4.88
CA TRP A 155 -10.71 13.08 -3.84
C TRP A 155 -10.41 14.44 -3.19
N LEU A 156 -10.95 14.66 -2.01
CA LEU A 156 -10.84 15.92 -1.28
C LEU A 156 -9.68 15.85 -0.30
N THR A 157 -8.78 16.81 -0.40
CA THR A 157 -7.71 17.01 0.58
C THR A 157 -8.25 17.78 1.79
N LYS A 158 -7.43 18.00 2.81
CA LYS A 158 -7.83 18.79 3.98
C LYS A 158 -8.06 20.27 3.66
N GLU A 159 -7.49 20.76 2.56
CA GLU A 159 -7.61 22.12 2.07
C GLU A 159 -8.86 22.35 1.22
N ASP A 160 -9.47 21.28 0.72
CA ASP A 160 -10.66 21.36 -0.14
C ASP A 160 -11.92 21.55 0.71
N ALA A 161 -12.88 22.34 0.21
CA ALA A 161 -14.19 22.49 0.82
C ALA A 161 -14.91 21.12 0.87
N ARG A 162 -15.42 20.76 2.04
CA ARG A 162 -16.11 19.48 2.24
C ARG A 162 -17.62 19.66 2.20
N PRO A 163 -18.36 18.69 1.64
CA PRO A 163 -19.81 18.67 1.75
C PRO A 163 -20.26 18.66 3.21
N GLN A 164 -21.46 19.21 3.50
CA GLN A 164 -22.04 19.17 4.85
C GLN A 164 -22.23 17.73 5.34
N TRP A 165 -22.59 16.81 4.44
CA TRP A 165 -22.77 15.39 4.71
C TRP A 165 -21.92 14.59 3.75
N TYR A 166 -21.13 13.65 4.29
CA TYR A 166 -20.31 12.72 3.52
C TYR A 166 -20.12 11.41 4.27
N LYS A 167 -19.90 10.34 3.53
CA LYS A 167 -19.49 9.07 4.10
C LYS A 167 -18.02 9.18 4.51
N ASN A 168 -17.69 8.81 5.74
CA ASN A 168 -16.31 8.75 6.21
C ASN A 168 -15.59 7.60 5.47
N ARG A 169 -14.87 7.96 4.41
CA ARG A 169 -14.21 7.02 3.52
C ARG A 169 -12.83 7.58 3.15
N VAL A 170 -11.79 6.86 3.53
CA VAL A 170 -10.40 7.23 3.24
C VAL A 170 -9.66 6.08 2.56
N ASN A 171 -8.62 6.40 1.80
CA ASN A 171 -7.73 5.43 1.19
C ASN A 171 -6.84 4.75 2.24
N ALA A 172 -6.79 3.42 2.24
CA ALA A 172 -6.03 2.62 3.18
C ALA A 172 -4.60 2.27 2.73
N GLY A 173 -4.20 2.67 1.52
CA GLY A 173 -2.88 2.31 0.99
C GLY A 173 -2.80 0.88 0.45
N LEU A 174 -3.92 0.27 0.14
CA LEU A 174 -4.05 -1.01 -0.55
C LEU A 174 -4.88 -0.80 -1.83
N HIS A 175 -4.37 -1.26 -2.96
CA HIS A 175 -4.98 -1.02 -4.27
C HIS A 175 -4.87 -2.24 -5.17
N VAL A 176 -5.86 -2.41 -6.07
CA VAL A 176 -5.72 -3.19 -7.30
C VAL A 176 -5.61 -2.20 -8.44
N ILE A 177 -4.56 -2.29 -9.23
CA ILE A 177 -4.24 -1.31 -10.29
C ILE A 177 -3.96 -2.02 -11.60
N ASN A 178 -4.60 -1.56 -12.67
CA ASN A 178 -4.20 -1.89 -14.04
C ASN A 178 -3.08 -0.95 -14.49
N PRO A 179 -1.95 -1.43 -15.01
CA PRO A 179 -0.82 -0.59 -15.39
C PRO A 179 -1.14 0.49 -16.42
N LYS A 180 -2.21 0.33 -17.20
CA LYS A 180 -2.68 1.34 -18.17
C LYS A 180 -2.90 2.72 -17.54
N VAL A 181 -3.22 2.79 -16.24
CA VAL A 181 -3.43 4.09 -15.58
C VAL A 181 -2.17 4.94 -15.55
N LEU A 182 -0.99 4.31 -15.56
CA LEU A 182 0.29 5.02 -15.61
C LEU A 182 0.47 5.76 -16.95
N ASP A 183 -0.08 5.20 -18.02
CA ASP A 183 -0.04 5.80 -19.36
C ASP A 183 -1.11 6.91 -19.51
N MET A 184 -2.19 6.85 -18.70
CA MET A 184 -3.33 7.79 -18.77
C MET A 184 -3.10 9.13 -18.07
N VAL A 185 -2.12 9.22 -17.17
CA VAL A 185 -1.90 10.43 -16.34
C VAL A 185 -0.94 11.43 -16.92
N GLY A 186 -0.29 11.11 -18.06
CA GLY A 186 0.52 12.06 -18.83
C GLY A 186 1.80 12.53 -18.11
N ILE A 187 2.33 11.70 -17.20
CA ILE A 187 3.61 12.00 -16.53
C ILE A 187 4.76 11.70 -17.47
N ASP A 188 5.64 12.67 -17.64
CA ASP A 188 6.88 12.48 -18.39
C ASP A 188 7.83 11.57 -17.58
N THR A 189 7.98 10.34 -18.05
CA THR A 189 8.79 9.31 -17.39
C THR A 189 10.27 9.58 -17.43
N ASP A 190 10.73 10.36 -18.43
CA ASP A 190 12.15 10.66 -18.65
C ASP A 190 12.70 11.62 -17.60
N VAL A 191 11.85 12.40 -16.95
CA VAL A 191 12.25 13.35 -15.90
C VAL A 191 12.16 12.79 -14.50
N ILE A 192 11.51 11.65 -14.29
CA ILE A 192 11.34 11.05 -12.95
C ILE A 192 12.71 10.72 -12.34
N GLY A 193 13.01 11.33 -11.19
CA GLY A 193 14.27 11.18 -10.49
C GLY A 193 15.39 12.12 -11.00
N LYS A 194 15.11 13.01 -11.95
CA LYS A 194 16.05 14.06 -12.36
C LYS A 194 15.80 15.34 -11.56
N GLU A 195 16.84 16.15 -11.46
CA GLU A 195 16.75 17.47 -10.87
C GLU A 195 16.40 18.49 -11.99
N ILE A 196 15.31 19.23 -11.78
CA ILE A 196 14.87 20.31 -12.66
C ILE A 196 14.66 21.55 -11.78
N ASP A 197 15.29 22.66 -12.14
CA ASP A 197 15.24 23.93 -11.39
C ASP A 197 15.57 23.76 -9.89
N GLY A 198 16.59 22.95 -9.58
CA GLY A 198 17.02 22.66 -8.21
C GLY A 198 16.04 21.78 -7.38
N LYS A 199 15.06 21.14 -8.05
CA LYS A 199 14.10 20.25 -7.39
C LYS A 199 14.10 18.87 -8.04
N LEU A 200 14.18 17.85 -7.19
CA LEU A 200 14.07 16.46 -7.63
C LEU A 200 12.62 16.16 -8.04
N VAL A 201 12.44 15.70 -9.29
CA VAL A 201 11.13 15.28 -9.79
C VAL A 201 10.74 13.95 -9.16
N LYS A 202 9.66 13.95 -8.41
CA LYS A 202 9.08 12.80 -7.70
C LYS A 202 7.64 12.62 -8.14
N VAL A 203 7.15 11.38 -8.04
CA VAL A 203 5.75 11.07 -8.33
C VAL A 203 5.01 10.68 -7.05
N ASP A 204 3.88 11.36 -6.82
CA ASP A 204 2.95 11.06 -5.73
C ASP A 204 1.75 10.29 -6.27
N LEU A 205 1.51 9.10 -5.68
CA LEU A 205 0.42 8.20 -6.09
C LEU A 205 -0.94 8.88 -6.03
N ASP A 206 -1.24 9.47 -4.89
CA ASP A 206 -2.57 10.03 -4.64
C ASP A 206 -2.85 11.26 -5.51
N ARG A 207 -1.88 12.17 -5.58
CA ARG A 207 -2.05 13.47 -6.23
C ARG A 207 -1.90 13.42 -7.75
N GLN A 208 -0.94 12.64 -8.24
CA GLN A 208 -0.55 12.68 -9.65
C GLN A 208 -1.08 11.49 -10.46
N ILE A 209 -1.45 10.39 -9.79
CA ILE A 209 -1.99 9.20 -10.46
C ILE A 209 -3.47 9.02 -10.13
N LEU A 210 -3.85 8.92 -8.86
CA LEU A 210 -5.21 8.55 -8.48
C LEU A 210 -6.19 9.73 -8.59
N LYS A 211 -5.86 10.89 -8.03
CA LYS A 211 -6.74 12.09 -8.09
C LYS A 211 -7.15 12.49 -9.53
N PRO A 212 -6.27 12.44 -10.54
CA PRO A 212 -6.64 12.72 -11.93
C PRO A 212 -7.63 11.71 -12.56
N LEU A 213 -7.81 10.54 -11.95
CA LEU A 213 -8.76 9.51 -12.41
C LEU A 213 -10.16 9.69 -11.84
N CYS A 214 -10.37 10.58 -10.86
CA CYS A 214 -11.68 10.87 -10.30
C CYS A 214 -12.67 11.33 -11.38
N GLY A 215 -13.92 10.87 -11.29
CA GLY A 215 -14.98 11.21 -12.23
C GLY A 215 -14.86 10.58 -13.63
N ARG A 216 -13.85 9.74 -13.88
CA ARG A 216 -13.65 9.08 -15.18
C ARG A 216 -14.33 7.70 -15.28
N GLY A 217 -14.98 7.21 -14.21
CA GLY A 217 -15.66 5.91 -14.22
C GLY A 217 -14.72 4.70 -14.28
N VAL A 218 -13.43 4.88 -13.96
CA VAL A 218 -12.40 3.83 -14.02
C VAL A 218 -11.85 3.44 -12.66
N MET A 219 -12.19 4.18 -11.61
CA MET A 219 -11.71 3.99 -10.24
C MET A 219 -12.88 3.79 -9.27
N TYR A 220 -12.78 2.76 -8.42
CA TYR A 220 -13.86 2.35 -7.51
C TYR A 220 -13.37 2.17 -6.09
N CYS A 221 -14.28 2.43 -5.12
CA CYS A 221 -14.06 2.16 -3.71
C CYS A 221 -14.49 0.73 -3.38
N TYR A 222 -13.59 -0.06 -2.82
CA TYR A 222 -13.91 -1.28 -2.12
C TYR A 222 -14.06 -0.97 -0.63
N ASP A 223 -15.28 -0.62 -0.23
CA ASP A 223 -15.61 -0.32 1.17
C ASP A 223 -15.65 -1.62 1.96
N SER A 224 -14.73 -1.84 2.87
CA SER A 224 -14.69 -3.01 3.70
C SER A 224 -14.46 -2.68 5.17
N PRO A 225 -15.12 -3.42 6.10
CA PRO A 225 -14.86 -3.31 7.53
C PRO A 225 -13.63 -4.12 7.98
N GLU A 226 -12.93 -4.77 7.06
CA GLU A 226 -11.75 -5.56 7.35
C GLU A 226 -10.66 -4.70 7.98
N TYR A 227 -9.83 -5.33 8.78
CA TYR A 227 -8.84 -4.61 9.56
C TYR A 227 -7.70 -4.11 8.69
N VAL A 228 -7.52 -2.79 8.68
CA VAL A 228 -6.36 -2.12 8.08
C VAL A 228 -5.90 -1.03 9.03
N LYS A 229 -4.64 -1.07 9.45
CA LYS A 229 -4.01 0.02 10.22
C LYS A 229 -2.55 0.20 9.85
N ASP A 230 -2.15 1.44 9.59
CA ASP A 230 -0.75 1.81 9.46
C ASP A 230 -0.09 1.99 10.84
N MET A 231 1.23 1.83 10.87
CA MET A 231 2.04 1.99 12.06
C MET A 231 2.99 3.19 11.95
N GLY A 232 2.54 4.25 11.29
CA GLY A 232 3.36 5.42 10.97
C GLY A 232 3.82 6.26 12.14
N THR A 233 3.21 6.11 13.32
CA THR A 233 3.55 6.86 14.53
C THR A 233 3.58 5.96 15.75
N PRO A 234 4.27 6.35 16.86
CA PRO A 234 4.28 5.61 18.13
C PRO A 234 2.88 5.28 18.66
N GLU A 235 1.93 6.22 18.53
CA GLU A 235 0.55 6.04 19.00
C GLU A 235 -0.15 4.96 18.17
N ARG A 236 -0.02 4.99 16.83
CA ARG A 236 -0.62 4.01 15.94
C ARG A 236 -0.01 2.63 16.14
N TYR A 237 1.31 2.55 16.32
CA TYR A 237 2.00 1.32 16.71
C TYR A 237 1.41 0.73 18.00
N SER A 238 1.30 1.55 19.06
CA SER A 238 0.71 1.13 20.35
C SER A 238 -0.74 0.66 20.21
N MET A 239 -1.54 1.29 19.32
CA MET A 239 -2.91 0.85 19.04
C MET A 239 -2.92 -0.53 18.39
N VAL A 240 -2.08 -0.75 17.38
CA VAL A 240 -1.98 -2.04 16.69
C VAL A 240 -1.53 -3.14 17.66
N GLU A 241 -0.53 -2.89 18.53
CA GLU A 241 -0.14 -3.85 19.57
C GLU A 241 -1.28 -4.20 20.54
N LYS A 242 -2.08 -3.20 20.93
CA LYS A 242 -3.25 -3.41 21.80
C LYS A 242 -4.32 -4.24 21.10
N ASP A 243 -4.59 -3.96 19.84
CA ASP A 243 -5.56 -4.70 19.02
C ASP A 243 -5.13 -6.16 18.86
N PHE A 244 -3.82 -6.38 18.69
CA PHE A 244 -3.24 -7.72 18.61
C PHE A 244 -3.42 -8.48 19.92
N LYS A 245 -3.04 -7.87 21.06
CA LYS A 245 -3.19 -8.47 22.40
C LYS A 245 -4.64 -8.78 22.76
N LYS A 246 -5.60 -8.02 22.22
CA LYS A 246 -7.04 -8.24 22.42
C LYS A 246 -7.63 -9.28 21.45
N GLY A 247 -6.84 -9.77 20.49
CA GLY A 247 -7.32 -10.70 19.46
C GLY A 247 -8.29 -10.08 18.45
N ILE A 248 -8.29 -8.74 18.31
CA ILE A 248 -9.06 -8.02 17.30
C ILE A 248 -8.45 -8.30 15.91
N VAL A 249 -7.13 -8.36 15.83
CA VAL A 249 -6.37 -8.81 14.67
C VAL A 249 -6.01 -10.26 14.90
N ASN A 250 -6.41 -11.14 14.01
CA ASN A 250 -6.31 -12.54 14.25
C ASN A 250 -5.58 -13.29 13.12
N PHE A 251 -4.28 -13.11 13.02
CA PHE A 251 -3.42 -13.95 12.17
C PHE A 251 -3.33 -15.41 12.69
N LYS A 252 -4.44 -15.96 13.22
CA LYS A 252 -4.47 -17.30 13.86
C LYS A 252 -4.00 -18.43 12.96
N ASN A 253 -4.10 -18.26 11.66
CA ASN A 253 -3.60 -19.25 10.72
C ASN A 253 -2.06 -19.22 10.56
N LEU A 254 -1.41 -18.14 10.94
CA LEU A 254 0.03 -17.94 10.82
C LEU A 254 0.83 -18.61 11.95
N SER A 255 0.29 -18.62 13.18
CA SER A 255 1.01 -19.09 14.37
C SER A 255 1.03 -20.60 14.55
N ASN A 256 0.01 -21.32 14.04
CA ASN A 256 -0.11 -22.76 14.24
C ASN A 256 0.71 -23.61 13.27
N LYS A 257 1.11 -23.09 12.11
CA LYS A 257 1.95 -23.81 11.15
C LYS A 257 3.46 -23.62 11.38
N GLN A 258 3.88 -22.51 11.99
CA GLN A 258 5.30 -22.24 12.26
C GLN A 258 5.81 -22.90 13.57
N ARG A 259 4.93 -23.36 14.48
CA ARG A 259 5.32 -24.10 15.68
C ARG A 259 5.47 -25.60 15.44
N ALA A 260 5.29 -26.06 14.19
CA ALA A 260 5.38 -27.46 13.78
C ALA A 260 6.58 -27.76 12.87
N VAL A 261 7.65 -26.92 12.91
CA VAL A 261 8.94 -27.17 12.25
C VAL A 261 10.05 -27.05 13.28
#